data_0a470dd2dd72c12db969c1b357edc83f
#
_entry.id   0a470dd2dd72c12db969c1b357edc83f
#
_cell.length_a   1.000
_cell.length_b   1.000
_cell.length_c   1.000
_cell.angle_alpha   90.00
_cell.angle_beta   90.00
_cell.angle_gamma   90.00
#
_symmetry.space_group_name_H-M   'P 1'
#
loop_
_entity.id
_entity.type
_entity.pdbx_description
1 polymer ?
#
loop_
_entity_poly.entity_id
_entity_poly.type
_entity_poly.pdbx_seq_one_letter_code
_entity_poly.pdbx_strand_id
1 'polypeptide(L)'
;GSAFWRVQTAPDWRVSVSGAWQAVIDGDPLSSSQYFYLGHTSGVRGYDNDVLSAEAGAYVNFEASWAPAGPRTALFAFLDAGRLTGTSSYSRRELASTGLGATWPLWKGASVTATAGFPLIRNLGAGERAGKARFDLAVTASW
;
A
#
# COMPACT_ATOMS: atom_id res chain seq x y z
N GLY A 1 -10.43 11.38 2.98
CA GLY A 1 -9.77 12.03 1.86
C GLY A 1 -8.62 11.21 1.30
N SER A 2 -8.14 11.55 0.12
CA SER A 2 -6.97 10.95 -0.51
C SER A 2 -6.19 11.99 -1.31
N ALA A 3 -4.88 11.74 -1.49
CA ALA A 3 -4.00 12.57 -2.30
C ALA A 3 -3.06 11.68 -3.11
N PHE A 4 -2.67 12.18 -4.29
CA PHE A 4 -1.71 11.54 -5.17
C PHE A 4 -0.83 12.60 -5.83
N TRP A 5 0.47 12.36 -5.82
CA TRP A 5 1.45 13.20 -6.50
C TRP A 5 2.45 12.32 -7.24
N ARG A 6 2.85 12.76 -8.45
CA ARG A 6 3.83 12.06 -9.27
C ARG A 6 4.69 13.05 -10.00
N VAL A 7 5.99 12.79 -10.06
CA VAL A 7 6.95 13.59 -10.84
C VAL A 7 7.91 12.66 -11.60
N GLN A 8 8.27 13.07 -12.79
CA GLN A 8 9.37 12.46 -13.54
C GLN A 8 10.65 13.22 -13.19
N THR A 9 11.57 12.56 -12.51
CA THR A 9 12.81 13.19 -12.00
C THR A 9 13.96 13.10 -13.01
N ALA A 10 13.89 12.14 -13.93
CA ALA A 10 14.81 11.97 -15.05
C ALA A 10 14.08 11.22 -16.19
N PRO A 11 14.64 11.08 -17.40
CA PRO A 11 13.96 10.46 -18.54
C PRO A 11 13.35 9.09 -18.23
N ASP A 12 14.07 8.26 -17.47
CA ASP A 12 13.63 6.89 -17.11
C ASP A 12 13.19 6.75 -15.66
N TRP A 13 13.27 7.81 -14.86
CA TRP A 13 12.96 7.78 -13.43
C TRP A 13 11.70 8.54 -13.10
N ARG A 14 10.90 7.93 -12.25
CA ARG A 14 9.67 8.51 -11.73
C ARG A 14 9.57 8.27 -10.23
N VAL A 15 9.11 9.27 -9.50
CA VAL A 15 8.78 9.19 -8.09
C VAL A 15 7.30 9.50 -7.92
N SER A 16 6.61 8.73 -7.09
CA SER A 16 5.22 9.00 -6.73
C SER A 16 5.03 8.88 -5.22
N VAL A 17 4.11 9.69 -4.73
CA VAL A 17 3.62 9.67 -3.35
C VAL A 17 2.10 9.62 -3.41
N SER A 18 1.50 8.71 -2.68
CA SER A 18 0.05 8.64 -2.54
C SER A 18 -0.32 8.36 -1.10
N GLY A 19 -1.54 8.65 -0.73
CA GLY A 19 -2.04 8.37 0.60
C GLY A 19 -3.53 8.62 0.71
N ALA A 20 -4.12 8.08 1.77
CA ALA A 20 -5.50 8.35 2.14
C ALA A 20 -5.61 8.50 3.65
N TRP A 21 -6.65 9.18 4.07
CA TRP A 21 -6.95 9.43 5.48
C TRP A 21 -8.44 9.49 5.73
N GLN A 22 -8.82 9.12 6.94
CA GLN A 22 -10.16 9.25 7.48
C GLN A 22 -10.08 9.82 8.88
N ALA A 23 -10.95 10.78 9.19
CA ALA A 23 -11.14 11.32 10.52
C ALA A 23 -12.64 11.26 10.87
N VAL A 24 -12.96 11.00 12.13
CA VAL A 24 -14.31 11.10 12.66
C VAL A 24 -14.49 12.52 13.19
N ILE A 25 -15.52 13.20 12.74
CA ILE A 25 -15.82 14.59 13.13
C ILE A 25 -16.88 14.61 14.26
N ASP A 26 -17.86 13.71 14.19
CA ASP A 26 -18.92 13.58 15.16
C ASP A 26 -18.68 12.40 16.11
N GLY A 27 -19.12 12.52 17.36
CA GLY A 27 -18.81 11.56 18.44
C GLY A 27 -19.57 10.24 18.40
N ASP A 28 -20.41 9.99 17.39
CA ASP A 28 -21.15 8.73 17.28
C ASP A 28 -20.23 7.60 16.79
N PRO A 29 -20.32 6.39 17.37
CA PRO A 29 -19.55 5.24 16.93
C PRO A 29 -19.87 4.87 15.47
N LEU A 30 -18.83 4.71 14.67
CA LEU A 30 -18.98 4.24 13.29
C LEU A 30 -19.34 2.76 13.24
N SER A 31 -20.14 2.36 12.25
CA SER A 31 -20.31 0.95 11.96
C SER A 31 -19.00 0.36 11.40
N SER A 32 -18.76 -0.92 11.62
CA SER A 32 -17.55 -1.59 11.12
C SER A 32 -17.35 -1.48 9.61
N SER A 33 -18.42 -1.33 8.84
CA SER A 33 -18.36 -1.10 7.38
C SER A 33 -17.80 0.28 7.00
N GLN A 34 -17.73 1.21 7.93
CA GLN A 34 -17.20 2.56 7.75
C GLN A 34 -15.79 2.72 8.33
N TYR A 35 -15.20 1.66 8.87
CA TYR A 35 -13.87 1.72 9.44
C TYR A 35 -12.80 1.97 8.35
N PHE A 36 -11.74 2.62 8.78
CA PHE A 36 -10.52 2.74 7.99
C PHE A 36 -9.69 1.48 8.17
N TYR A 37 -9.37 0.83 7.07
CA TYR A 37 -8.61 -0.41 7.06
C TYR A 37 -7.16 -0.17 6.65
N LEU A 38 -6.24 -0.92 7.23
CA LEU A 38 -4.84 -0.99 6.83
C LEU A 38 -4.46 -2.44 6.51
N GLY A 39 -3.80 -2.63 5.38
CA GLY A 39 -3.33 -3.92 4.89
C GLY A 39 -2.93 -3.83 3.43
N HIS A 40 -2.74 -4.97 2.78
CA HIS A 40 -2.24 -5.04 1.41
C HIS A 40 -3.08 -4.23 0.41
N THR A 41 -4.39 -4.46 0.38
CA THR A 41 -5.31 -3.72 -0.51
C THR A 41 -5.67 -2.34 0.00
N SER A 42 -5.44 -2.09 1.28
CA SER A 42 -5.80 -0.86 2.00
C SER A 42 -4.56 -0.05 2.36
N GLY A 43 -3.60 0.05 1.44
CA GLY A 43 -2.55 1.05 1.42
C GLY A 43 -1.19 0.64 1.97
N VAL A 44 -1.00 -0.52 2.61
CA VAL A 44 0.32 -0.96 3.11
C VAL A 44 0.65 -2.34 2.58
N ARG A 45 1.39 -2.40 1.47
CA ARG A 45 1.79 -3.63 0.78
C ARG A 45 2.64 -4.54 1.69
N GLY A 46 2.65 -5.85 1.42
CA GLY A 46 3.46 -6.82 2.18
C GLY A 46 2.78 -7.38 3.43
N TYR A 47 1.60 -6.90 3.78
CA TYR A 47 0.73 -7.48 4.82
C TYR A 47 -0.42 -8.26 4.19
N ASP A 48 -1.16 -9.01 4.99
CA ASP A 48 -2.44 -9.56 4.57
C ASP A 48 -3.48 -8.45 4.39
N ASN A 49 -4.59 -8.77 3.73
CA ASN A 49 -5.65 -7.80 3.50
C ASN A 49 -6.29 -7.40 4.84
N ASP A 50 -6.53 -6.11 5.01
CA ASP A 50 -7.31 -5.56 6.12
C ASP A 50 -6.88 -6.05 7.51
N VAL A 51 -5.57 -6.14 7.71
CA VAL A 51 -4.93 -6.65 8.93
C VAL A 51 -5.30 -5.84 10.17
N LEU A 52 -5.45 -4.52 10.02
CA LEU A 52 -5.86 -3.61 11.08
C LEU A 52 -7.02 -2.73 10.63
N SER A 53 -7.90 -2.37 11.57
CA SER A 53 -9.00 -1.45 11.29
C SER A 53 -9.32 -0.58 12.51
N ALA A 54 -9.81 0.64 12.28
CA ALA A 54 -10.30 1.56 13.29
C ALA A 54 -11.22 2.60 12.65
N GLU A 55 -11.87 3.41 13.48
CA GLU A 55 -12.76 4.49 13.01
C GLU A 55 -12.03 5.56 12.20
N ALA A 56 -10.74 5.76 12.47
CA ALA A 56 -9.93 6.76 11.79
C ALA A 56 -8.51 6.25 11.54
N GLY A 57 -7.83 6.84 10.57
CA GLY A 57 -6.46 6.47 10.22
C GLY A 57 -5.94 7.19 9.00
N ALA A 58 -4.69 6.90 8.67
CA ALA A 58 -4.05 7.38 7.46
C ALA A 58 -2.97 6.40 7.00
N TYR A 59 -2.69 6.41 5.70
CA TYR A 59 -1.49 5.79 5.16
C TYR A 59 -0.83 6.68 4.10
N VAL A 60 0.44 6.42 3.87
CA VAL A 60 1.25 7.02 2.81
C VAL A 60 2.07 5.95 2.11
N ASN A 61 2.14 6.03 0.79
CA ASN A 61 2.95 5.19 -0.07
C ASN A 61 3.97 6.07 -0.79
N PHE A 62 5.21 5.67 -0.76
CA PHE A 62 6.28 6.24 -1.56
C PHE A 62 6.77 5.18 -2.55
N GLU A 63 6.94 5.55 -3.80
CA GLU A 63 7.45 4.66 -4.83
C GLU A 63 8.41 5.37 -5.78
N ALA A 64 9.57 4.76 -5.99
CA ALA A 64 10.53 5.16 -7.01
C ALA A 64 10.58 4.08 -8.09
N SER A 65 10.36 4.46 -9.34
CA SER A 65 10.34 3.56 -10.49
C SER A 65 11.32 3.97 -11.57
N TRP A 66 11.96 2.98 -12.15
CA TRP A 66 12.90 3.10 -13.27
C TRP A 66 12.38 2.33 -14.48
N ALA A 67 12.22 3.00 -15.60
CA ALA A 67 11.57 2.49 -16.80
C ALA A 67 12.43 2.69 -18.07
N PRO A 68 13.61 2.05 -18.17
CA PRO A 68 14.57 2.30 -19.27
C PRO A 68 14.07 1.87 -20.65
N ALA A 69 13.13 0.96 -20.72
CA ALA A 69 12.54 0.47 -21.96
C ALA A 69 11.12 1.04 -22.22
N GLY A 70 10.85 2.23 -21.68
CA GLY A 70 9.57 2.91 -21.81
C GLY A 70 8.58 2.59 -20.68
N PRO A 71 7.45 3.30 -20.60
CA PRO A 71 6.56 3.32 -19.45
C PRO A 71 5.84 2.00 -19.15
N ARG A 72 5.91 1.03 -20.04
CA ARG A 72 5.28 -0.29 -19.88
C ARG A 72 6.22 -1.34 -19.26
N THR A 73 7.52 -1.03 -19.14
CA THR A 73 8.52 -1.88 -18.47
C THR A 73 9.14 -1.06 -17.37
N ALA A 74 8.92 -1.44 -16.13
CA ALA A 74 9.46 -0.70 -14.99
C ALA A 74 9.94 -1.64 -13.89
N LEU A 75 11.03 -1.26 -13.24
CA LEU A 75 11.42 -1.76 -11.92
C LEU A 75 11.07 -0.69 -10.91
N PHE A 76 10.54 -1.07 -9.77
CA PHE A 76 10.21 -0.11 -8.73
C PHE A 76 10.56 -0.62 -7.33
N ALA A 77 10.86 0.33 -6.46
CA ALA A 77 11.00 0.11 -5.03
C ALA A 77 9.97 0.98 -4.30
N PHE A 78 9.48 0.50 -3.17
CA PHE A 78 8.48 1.22 -2.40
C PHE A 78 8.74 1.19 -0.89
N LEU A 79 8.18 2.18 -0.22
CA LEU A 79 8.06 2.29 1.22
C LEU A 79 6.63 2.73 1.55
N ASP A 80 5.93 1.92 2.31
CA ASP A 80 4.56 2.18 2.73
C ASP A 80 4.50 2.28 4.25
N ALA A 81 3.71 3.22 4.76
CA ALA A 81 3.45 3.35 6.18
C ALA A 81 1.98 3.75 6.42
N GLY A 82 1.39 3.24 7.50
CA GLY A 82 0.04 3.58 7.89
C GLY A 82 -0.13 3.57 9.40
N ARG A 83 -1.07 4.36 9.89
CA ARG A 83 -1.42 4.46 11.30
C ARG A 83 -2.92 4.60 11.48
N LEU A 84 -3.45 3.85 12.44
CA LEU A 84 -4.82 3.97 12.92
C LEU A 84 -4.92 4.90 14.13
N THR A 85 -6.04 5.61 14.21
CA THR A 85 -6.41 6.47 15.33
C THR A 85 -7.87 6.21 15.73
N GLY A 86 -8.31 6.70 16.90
CA GLY A 86 -9.65 6.44 17.39
C GLY A 86 -9.79 5.07 18.05
N THR A 87 -11.03 4.58 18.14
CA THR A 87 -11.35 3.31 18.78
C THR A 87 -10.86 2.14 17.94
N SER A 88 -10.08 1.26 18.55
CA SER A 88 -9.52 0.05 17.90
C SER A 88 -9.30 -1.01 18.96
N SER A 89 -9.59 -2.25 18.63
CA SER A 89 -9.30 -3.42 19.47
C SER A 89 -7.84 -3.87 19.43
N TYR A 90 -7.03 -3.31 18.53
CA TYR A 90 -5.63 -3.71 18.33
C TYR A 90 -4.69 -2.94 19.26
N SER A 91 -3.73 -3.65 19.88
CA SER A 91 -2.67 -3.05 20.70
C SER A 91 -1.69 -2.24 19.84
N ARG A 92 -1.38 -2.73 18.64
CA ARG A 92 -0.58 -2.02 17.65
C ARG A 92 -1.49 -1.39 16.61
N ARG A 93 -1.19 -0.15 16.25
CA ARG A 93 -1.99 0.67 15.34
C ARG A 93 -1.20 1.17 14.13
N GLU A 94 0.00 0.66 13.94
CA GLU A 94 0.92 1.11 12.90
C GLU A 94 1.38 -0.07 12.06
N LEU A 95 1.48 0.15 10.75
CA LEU A 95 2.09 -0.75 9.80
C LEU A 95 3.17 0.01 9.03
N ALA A 96 4.24 -0.67 8.68
CA ALA A 96 5.25 -0.18 7.75
C ALA A 96 5.82 -1.34 6.96
N SER A 97 6.05 -1.14 5.69
CA SER A 97 6.61 -2.13 4.79
C SER A 97 7.50 -1.51 3.75
N THR A 98 8.36 -2.31 3.18
CA THR A 98 9.16 -1.96 2.00
C THR A 98 9.11 -3.10 1.01
N GLY A 99 9.48 -2.85 -0.22
CA GLY A 99 9.52 -3.90 -1.22
C GLY A 99 10.01 -3.44 -2.57
N LEU A 100 10.00 -4.40 -3.47
CA LEU A 100 10.41 -4.24 -4.85
C LEU A 100 9.35 -4.83 -5.78
N GLY A 101 9.28 -4.34 -6.99
CA GLY A 101 8.42 -4.93 -8.01
C GLY A 101 8.92 -4.64 -9.42
N ALA A 102 8.31 -5.34 -10.35
CA ALA A 102 8.58 -5.18 -11.76
C ALA A 102 7.28 -5.25 -12.56
N THR A 103 7.14 -4.39 -13.56
CA THR A 103 6.06 -4.42 -14.54
C THR A 103 6.63 -4.79 -15.89
N TRP A 104 5.99 -5.74 -16.58
CA TRP A 104 6.36 -6.21 -17.90
C TRP A 104 5.18 -6.18 -18.87
N PRO A 105 5.36 -5.71 -20.12
CA PRO A 105 4.34 -5.86 -21.13
C PRO A 105 4.25 -7.33 -21.55
N LEU A 106 3.02 -7.88 -21.63
CA LEU A 106 2.75 -9.21 -22.16
C LEU A 106 2.44 -9.14 -23.66
N TRP A 107 1.48 -8.26 -24.03
CA TRP A 107 1.11 -7.96 -25.42
C TRP A 107 0.54 -6.53 -25.50
N LYS A 108 0.13 -6.11 -26.70
CA LYS A 108 -0.48 -4.77 -26.89
C LYS A 108 -1.74 -4.66 -26.03
N GLY A 109 -1.72 -3.75 -25.06
CA GLY A 109 -2.83 -3.52 -24.14
C GLY A 109 -2.75 -4.34 -22.84
N ALA A 110 -1.79 -5.25 -22.65
CA ALA A 110 -1.67 -6.00 -21.39
C ALA A 110 -0.28 -5.92 -20.77
N SER A 111 -0.23 -5.97 -19.45
CA SER A 111 0.99 -6.03 -18.65
C SER A 111 0.82 -6.92 -17.43
N VAL A 112 1.92 -7.48 -16.97
CA VAL A 112 2.01 -8.18 -15.68
C VAL A 112 2.87 -7.36 -14.72
N THR A 113 2.44 -7.27 -13.47
CA THR A 113 3.22 -6.68 -12.38
C THR A 113 3.42 -7.74 -11.30
N ALA A 114 4.68 -7.98 -10.96
CA ALA A 114 5.07 -8.79 -9.82
C ALA A 114 5.61 -7.89 -8.71
N THR A 115 5.21 -8.14 -7.47
CA THR A 115 5.60 -7.35 -6.31
C THR A 115 6.01 -8.27 -5.17
N ALA A 116 7.10 -7.93 -4.48
CA ALA A 116 7.54 -8.55 -3.24
C ALA A 116 7.54 -7.50 -2.13
N GLY A 117 6.69 -7.68 -1.13
CA GLY A 117 6.55 -6.79 0.02
C GLY A 117 7.06 -7.44 1.31
N PHE A 118 7.78 -6.66 2.10
CA PHE A 118 8.41 -7.09 3.35
C PHE A 118 7.88 -6.26 4.52
N PRO A 119 7.08 -6.85 5.44
CA PRO A 119 6.65 -6.17 6.65
C PRO A 119 7.83 -5.76 7.51
N LEU A 120 7.91 -4.48 7.88
CA LEU A 120 8.91 -3.96 8.82
C LEU A 120 8.42 -4.09 10.27
N ILE A 121 7.11 -4.03 10.49
CA ILE A 121 6.46 -4.24 11.78
C ILE A 121 5.80 -5.60 11.76
N ARG A 122 6.35 -6.58 12.47
CA ARG A 122 5.90 -7.98 12.45
C ARG A 122 5.05 -8.39 13.64
N ASN A 123 5.14 -7.68 14.74
CA ASN A 123 4.35 -7.96 15.94
C ASN A 123 3.16 -6.99 16.00
N LEU A 124 1.97 -7.47 15.73
CA LEU A 124 0.74 -6.66 15.70
C LEU A 124 0.03 -6.59 17.07
N GLY A 125 0.55 -7.29 18.08
CA GLY A 125 -0.07 -7.41 19.40
C GLY A 125 -1.04 -8.59 19.49
N ALA A 126 -1.54 -8.87 20.69
CA ALA A 126 -2.50 -9.95 20.97
C ALA A 126 -2.13 -11.36 20.41
N GLY A 127 -0.84 -11.63 20.21
CA GLY A 127 -0.36 -12.90 19.63
C GLY A 127 -0.39 -12.96 18.10
N GLU A 128 -0.95 -11.96 17.45
CA GLU A 128 -0.93 -11.85 15.99
C GLU A 128 0.44 -11.40 15.49
N ARG A 129 0.92 -12.08 14.46
CA ARG A 129 2.15 -11.71 13.75
C ARG A 129 1.79 -11.37 12.32
N ALA A 130 2.29 -10.26 11.84
CA ALA A 130 2.33 -10.02 10.41
C ALA A 130 3.04 -11.20 9.74
N GLY A 131 2.51 -11.66 8.64
CA GLY A 131 3.08 -12.73 7.84
C GLY A 131 4.55 -12.50 7.48
N LYS A 132 5.13 -13.46 6.81
CA LYS A 132 6.44 -13.32 6.14
C LYS A 132 6.28 -12.41 4.93
N ALA A 133 7.36 -12.25 4.15
CA ALA A 133 7.29 -11.56 2.85
C ALA A 133 6.09 -12.05 2.03
N ARG A 134 5.38 -11.10 1.42
CA ARG A 134 4.26 -11.37 0.53
C ARG A 134 4.69 -11.16 -0.91
N PHE A 135 4.25 -12.07 -1.77
CA PHE A 135 4.46 -11.99 -3.21
C PHE A 135 3.11 -11.88 -3.90
N ASP A 136 2.97 -10.89 -4.76
CA ASP A 136 1.75 -10.61 -5.48
C ASP A 136 2.04 -10.57 -6.97
N LEU A 137 1.09 -11.09 -7.77
CA LEU A 137 1.12 -11.04 -9.22
C LEU A 137 -0.21 -10.48 -9.72
N ALA A 138 -0.13 -9.40 -10.48
CA ALA A 138 -1.30 -8.77 -11.09
C ALA A 138 -1.16 -8.72 -12.61
N VAL A 139 -2.24 -9.02 -13.32
CA VAL A 139 -2.33 -8.83 -14.76
C VAL A 139 -3.35 -7.74 -15.04
N THR A 140 -2.94 -6.73 -15.80
CA THR A 140 -3.81 -5.65 -16.24
C THR A 140 -3.94 -5.70 -17.75
N ALA A 141 -5.17 -5.63 -18.26
CA ALA A 141 -5.46 -5.57 -19.70
C ALA A 141 -6.36 -4.37 -19.99
N SER A 142 -6.07 -3.67 -21.10
CA SER A 142 -6.89 -2.59 -21.65
C SER A 142 -7.15 -2.86 -23.13
N TRP A 143 -8.37 -2.73 -23.59
CA TRP A 143 -8.82 -2.92 -24.96
C TRP A 143 -9.47 -1.67 -25.52
#